data_7766be53a31d43c8af613da722af85d2
#
_entry.id   7766be53a31d43c8af613da722af85d2
#
_cell.length_a   1.000
_cell.length_b   1.000
_cell.length_c   1.000
_cell.angle_alpha   90.00
_cell.angle_beta   90.00
_cell.angle_gamma   90.00
#
_symmetry.space_group_name_H-M   'P 1'
#
loop_
_entity.id
_entity.type
_entity.pdbx_description
1 polymer ?
#
loop_
_entity_poly.entity_id
_entity_poly.type
_entity_poly.pdbx_seq_one_letter_code
_entity_poly.pdbx_strand_id
1 'polypeptide(L)'
;MAKYKPTKLRIERARRVSESLSAKYGLIEWVPRYNAGEELVYTILSQHTSDINSERAFKNLMNHFQTLDAVADADVDDIEQVIRSGGLARQKAPRIKRVLNEVKQEVGSFDLSFLMEMPLDQAKKWLTKFNGVGPKTAAIILCFSFGLPAMPVDTHIFRVAKRLKLIGPKINADKAHERLEPIVPPEEVFQFHMYLIKHGRDTCSARFPRCNECNLGEICPSFGKV
;
A
#
# COMPACT_ATOMS: atom_id res chain seq x y z
N MET A 1 -22.37 5.33 8.79
CA MET A 1 -21.72 6.66 8.63
C MET A 1 -21.85 7.12 7.20
N ALA A 2 -22.15 8.40 6.94
CA ALA A 2 -22.22 8.92 5.58
C ALA A 2 -20.84 8.82 4.91
N LYS A 3 -20.80 8.27 3.67
CA LYS A 3 -19.55 8.22 2.88
C LYS A 3 -19.06 9.66 2.61
N TYR A 4 -17.76 9.86 2.72
CA TYR A 4 -17.13 11.14 2.40
C TYR A 4 -17.38 11.50 0.94
N LYS A 5 -17.86 12.72 0.70
CA LYS A 5 -17.99 13.30 -0.65
C LYS A 5 -16.87 14.32 -0.87
N PRO A 6 -15.97 14.11 -1.83
CA PRO A 6 -14.91 15.07 -2.13
C PRO A 6 -15.48 16.32 -2.79
N THR A 7 -14.76 17.44 -2.67
CA THR A 7 -15.11 18.67 -3.39
C THR A 7 -14.69 18.56 -4.86
N LYS A 8 -15.41 19.22 -5.77
CA LYS A 8 -15.05 19.31 -7.19
C LYS A 8 -13.59 19.77 -7.40
N LEU A 9 -13.14 20.73 -6.58
CA LEU A 9 -11.77 21.23 -6.62
C LEU A 9 -10.72 20.14 -6.35
N ARG A 10 -10.98 19.20 -5.42
CA ARG A 10 -10.05 18.11 -5.12
C ARG A 10 -10.01 17.06 -6.24
N ILE A 11 -11.17 16.75 -6.80
CA ILE A 11 -11.25 15.83 -7.94
C ILE A 11 -10.48 16.41 -9.13
N GLU A 12 -10.75 17.67 -9.48
CA GLU A 12 -10.06 18.35 -10.58
C GLU A 12 -8.54 18.44 -10.37
N ARG A 13 -8.12 18.73 -9.13
CA ARG A 13 -6.70 18.75 -8.80
C ARG A 13 -6.06 17.36 -8.93
N ALA A 14 -6.74 16.30 -8.47
CA ALA A 14 -6.25 14.94 -8.60
C ALA A 14 -6.09 14.56 -10.08
N ARG A 15 -7.07 14.90 -10.93
CA ARG A 15 -7.00 14.69 -12.39
C ARG A 15 -5.78 15.38 -13.00
N ARG A 16 -5.59 16.68 -12.75
CA ARG A 16 -4.42 17.44 -13.26
C ARG A 16 -3.09 16.87 -12.75
N VAL A 17 -3.04 16.42 -11.49
CA VAL A 17 -1.86 15.74 -10.92
C VAL A 17 -1.60 14.43 -11.64
N SER A 18 -2.64 13.60 -11.87
CA SER A 18 -2.54 12.33 -12.60
C SER A 18 -1.99 12.56 -14.00
N GLU A 19 -2.56 13.49 -14.76
CA GLU A 19 -2.12 13.85 -16.11
C GLU A 19 -0.66 14.31 -16.17
N SER A 20 -0.28 15.23 -15.27
CA SER A 20 1.09 15.74 -15.24
C SER A 20 2.12 14.68 -14.84
N LEU A 21 1.76 13.76 -13.91
CA LEU A 21 2.65 12.68 -13.50
C LEU A 21 2.68 11.56 -14.54
N SER A 22 1.57 11.30 -15.24
CA SER A 22 1.53 10.38 -16.37
C SER A 22 2.45 10.84 -17.50
N ALA A 23 2.45 12.12 -17.83
CA ALA A 23 3.37 12.70 -18.81
C ALA A 23 4.85 12.52 -18.41
N LYS A 24 5.15 12.55 -17.11
CA LYS A 24 6.52 12.38 -16.58
C LYS A 24 6.96 10.91 -16.48
N TYR A 25 6.09 10.04 -16.00
CA TYR A 25 6.45 8.65 -15.64
C TYR A 25 5.96 7.60 -16.65
N GLY A 26 5.17 7.99 -17.62
CA GLY A 26 4.53 7.09 -18.59
C GLY A 26 3.39 6.27 -17.97
N LEU A 27 2.79 5.42 -18.79
CA LEU A 27 1.81 4.45 -18.35
C LEU A 27 2.47 3.39 -17.45
N ILE A 28 1.90 3.14 -16.29
CA ILE A 28 2.32 2.08 -15.38
C ILE A 28 1.22 1.02 -15.39
N GLU A 29 1.44 -0.05 -16.14
CA GLU A 29 0.49 -1.15 -16.21
C GLU A 29 0.40 -1.87 -14.87
N TRP A 30 -0.81 -2.26 -14.50
CA TRP A 30 -1.03 -3.11 -13.34
C TRP A 30 -0.74 -4.57 -13.72
N VAL A 31 0.11 -5.19 -12.92
CA VAL A 31 0.37 -6.64 -12.97
C VAL A 31 0.36 -7.13 -11.52
N PRO A 32 -0.31 -8.25 -11.21
CA PRO A 32 -0.25 -8.81 -9.87
C PRO A 32 1.19 -9.09 -9.47
N ARG A 33 1.63 -8.53 -8.35
CA ARG A 33 2.99 -8.77 -7.85
C ARG A 33 3.12 -10.17 -7.24
N TYR A 34 2.14 -10.54 -6.43
CA TYR A 34 2.01 -11.80 -5.73
C TYR A 34 0.52 -12.16 -5.63
N ASN A 35 0.21 -13.43 -5.34
CA ASN A 35 -1.14 -13.77 -4.87
C ASN A 35 -1.43 -13.12 -3.51
N ALA A 36 -2.69 -13.03 -3.11
CA ALA A 36 -3.07 -12.23 -1.95
C ALA A 36 -2.52 -12.76 -0.61
N GLY A 37 -2.37 -14.07 -0.47
CA GLY A 37 -1.73 -14.67 0.71
C GLY A 37 -0.25 -14.33 0.80
N GLU A 38 0.46 -14.40 -0.31
CA GLU A 38 1.88 -14.01 -0.42
C GLU A 38 2.05 -12.51 -0.24
N GLU A 39 1.17 -11.69 -0.84
CA GLU A 39 1.18 -10.23 -0.68
C GLU A 39 0.98 -9.81 0.78
N LEU A 40 0.14 -10.53 1.52
CA LEU A 40 -0.04 -10.32 2.97
C LEU A 40 1.28 -10.50 3.72
N VAL A 41 2.00 -11.60 3.48
CA VAL A 41 3.29 -11.88 4.11
C VAL A 41 4.34 -10.85 3.66
N TYR A 42 4.44 -10.59 2.36
CA TYR A 42 5.35 -9.59 1.82
C TYR A 42 5.13 -8.20 2.43
N THR A 43 3.87 -7.79 2.59
CA THR A 43 3.54 -6.49 3.19
C THR A 43 3.95 -6.41 4.66
N ILE A 44 3.83 -7.51 5.42
CA ILE A 44 4.36 -7.56 6.80
C ILE A 44 5.88 -7.42 6.80
N LEU A 45 6.57 -8.10 5.89
CA LEU A 45 8.03 -8.00 5.76
C LEU A 45 8.50 -6.60 5.35
N SER A 46 7.70 -5.87 4.57
CA SER A 46 8.04 -4.51 4.12
C SER A 46 7.89 -3.44 5.20
N GLN A 47 7.22 -3.72 6.31
CA GLN A 47 7.05 -2.74 7.40
C GLN A 47 8.40 -2.35 8.00
N HIS A 48 8.69 -1.03 8.04
CA HIS A 48 9.95 -0.47 8.57
C HIS A 48 11.22 -1.08 7.95
N THR A 49 11.17 -1.38 6.65
CA THR A 49 12.25 -2.04 5.92
C THR A 49 12.34 -1.45 4.52
N SER A 50 13.52 -1.46 3.90
CA SER A 50 13.68 -1.07 2.50
C SER A 50 13.09 -2.13 1.56
N ASP A 51 12.66 -1.70 0.37
CA ASP A 51 12.08 -2.61 -0.63
C ASP A 51 13.05 -3.77 -0.98
N ILE A 52 14.36 -3.47 -1.09
CA ILE A 52 15.39 -4.48 -1.40
C ILE A 52 15.49 -5.54 -0.30
N ASN A 53 15.46 -5.13 0.97
CA ASN A 53 15.58 -6.06 2.09
C ASN A 53 14.29 -6.87 2.31
N SER A 54 13.12 -6.26 2.09
CA SER A 54 11.84 -6.98 2.18
C SER A 54 11.69 -8.02 1.07
N GLU A 55 12.11 -7.67 -0.14
CA GLU A 55 12.13 -8.60 -1.28
C GLU A 55 13.06 -9.78 -1.02
N ARG A 56 14.27 -9.52 -0.51
CA ARG A 56 15.22 -10.56 -0.14
C ARG A 56 14.65 -11.49 0.95
N ALA A 57 14.07 -10.91 1.99
CA ALA A 57 13.50 -11.70 3.08
C ALA A 57 12.33 -12.57 2.60
N PHE A 58 11.49 -12.04 1.73
CA PHE A 58 10.36 -12.79 1.17
C PHE A 58 10.85 -13.93 0.27
N LYS A 59 11.81 -13.67 -0.61
CA LYS A 59 12.43 -14.73 -1.44
C LYS A 59 13.07 -15.83 -0.61
N ASN A 60 13.81 -15.45 0.44
CA ASN A 60 14.40 -16.43 1.36
C ASN A 60 13.31 -17.27 2.01
N LEU A 61 12.23 -16.65 2.49
CA LEU A 61 11.11 -17.34 3.12
C LEU A 61 10.47 -18.35 2.16
N MET A 62 10.12 -17.91 0.95
CA MET A 62 9.47 -18.78 -0.03
C MET A 62 10.41 -19.87 -0.59
N ASN A 63 11.69 -19.57 -0.74
CA ASN A 63 12.67 -20.59 -1.14
C ASN A 63 12.91 -21.66 -0.08
N HIS A 64 12.81 -21.30 1.20
CA HIS A 64 13.02 -22.25 2.30
C HIS A 64 11.78 -23.12 2.56
N PHE A 65 10.61 -22.50 2.66
CA PHE A 65 9.38 -23.20 3.04
C PHE A 65 8.53 -23.66 1.86
N GLN A 66 8.75 -23.13 0.66
CA GLN A 66 8.04 -23.42 -0.59
C GLN A 66 6.56 -23.04 -0.62
N THR A 67 5.84 -23.16 0.48
CA THR A 67 4.41 -22.87 0.56
C THR A 67 4.07 -22.05 1.82
N LEU A 68 2.97 -21.29 1.78
CA LEU A 68 2.48 -20.57 2.95
C LEU A 68 1.95 -21.53 4.05
N ASP A 69 1.51 -22.72 3.68
CA ASP A 69 1.15 -23.77 4.64
C ASP A 69 2.36 -24.17 5.48
N ALA A 70 3.49 -24.44 4.83
CA ALA A 70 4.72 -24.76 5.54
C ALA A 70 5.21 -23.61 6.43
N VAL A 71 5.03 -22.35 6.01
CA VAL A 71 5.33 -21.18 6.87
C VAL A 71 4.39 -21.12 8.09
N ALA A 72 3.10 -21.38 7.89
CA ALA A 72 2.11 -21.36 8.98
C ALA A 72 2.39 -22.44 10.03
N ASP A 73 2.85 -23.60 9.60
CA ASP A 73 3.13 -24.76 10.46
C ASP A 73 4.54 -24.68 11.12
N ALA A 74 5.48 -23.94 10.53
CA ALA A 74 6.88 -23.81 10.99
C ALA A 74 7.02 -23.20 12.39
N ASP A 75 8.12 -23.47 13.06
CA ASP A 75 8.47 -22.78 14.30
C ASP A 75 8.81 -21.31 14.08
N VAL A 76 8.46 -20.46 15.04
CA VAL A 76 8.72 -19.00 14.95
C VAL A 76 10.20 -18.71 14.80
N ASP A 77 11.06 -19.47 15.48
CA ASP A 77 12.52 -19.29 15.43
C ASP A 77 13.09 -19.59 14.04
N ASP A 78 12.54 -20.58 13.34
CA ASP A 78 12.93 -20.91 11.96
C ASP A 78 12.52 -19.79 11.00
N ILE A 79 11.27 -19.30 11.12
CA ILE A 79 10.81 -18.14 10.34
C ILE A 79 11.72 -16.94 10.62
N GLU A 80 12.04 -16.66 11.90
CA GLU A 80 12.91 -15.54 12.29
C GLU A 80 14.27 -15.62 11.63
N GLN A 81 14.91 -16.79 11.64
CA GLN A 81 16.22 -17.01 11.03
C GLN A 81 16.20 -16.69 9.53
N VAL A 82 15.20 -17.21 8.83
CA VAL A 82 15.07 -17.07 7.38
C VAL A 82 14.84 -15.62 6.94
N ILE A 83 14.04 -14.86 7.71
CA ILE A 83 13.68 -13.47 7.35
C ILE A 83 14.62 -12.41 7.93
N ARG A 84 15.74 -12.76 8.54
CA ARG A 84 16.67 -11.80 9.18
C ARG A 84 17.08 -10.63 8.31
N SER A 85 17.27 -10.88 7.03
CA SER A 85 17.62 -9.83 6.06
C SER A 85 16.58 -8.71 5.93
N GLY A 86 15.33 -8.97 6.35
CA GLY A 86 14.22 -8.01 6.31
C GLY A 86 14.15 -7.06 7.50
N GLY A 87 15.04 -7.19 8.48
CA GLY A 87 15.00 -6.40 9.73
C GLY A 87 13.76 -6.67 10.57
N LEU A 88 13.86 -6.39 11.88
CA LEU A 88 12.77 -6.64 12.84
C LEU A 88 12.23 -8.09 12.82
N ALA A 89 13.07 -9.07 12.48
CA ALA A 89 12.67 -10.47 12.29
C ALA A 89 11.95 -11.04 13.53
N ARG A 90 12.46 -10.76 14.73
CA ARG A 90 11.83 -11.14 16.01
C ARG A 90 10.39 -10.67 16.18
N GLN A 91 10.05 -9.52 15.61
CA GLN A 91 8.69 -8.98 15.68
C GLN A 91 7.81 -9.48 14.53
N LYS A 92 8.41 -9.66 13.34
CA LYS A 92 7.71 -10.05 12.13
C LYS A 92 7.37 -11.54 12.09
N ALA A 93 8.29 -12.43 12.51
CA ALA A 93 8.08 -13.88 12.48
C ALA A 93 6.82 -14.33 13.24
N PRO A 94 6.62 -13.98 14.52
CA PRO A 94 5.42 -14.38 15.23
C PRO A 94 4.14 -13.75 14.66
N ARG A 95 4.26 -12.56 14.05
CA ARG A 95 3.13 -11.91 13.38
C ARG A 95 2.73 -12.65 12.10
N ILE A 96 3.70 -13.01 11.27
CA ILE A 96 3.47 -13.79 10.03
C ILE A 96 2.79 -15.10 10.39
N LYS A 97 3.36 -15.87 11.30
CA LYS A 97 2.78 -17.15 11.74
C LYS A 97 1.35 -16.99 12.23
N ARG A 98 1.11 -15.99 13.09
CA ARG A 98 -0.23 -15.73 13.64
C ARG A 98 -1.24 -15.41 12.55
N VAL A 99 -0.92 -14.44 11.69
CA VAL A 99 -1.86 -14.02 10.63
C VAL A 99 -2.15 -15.15 9.66
N LEU A 100 -1.14 -15.94 9.28
CA LEU A 100 -1.35 -17.10 8.42
C LEU A 100 -2.28 -18.13 9.09
N ASN A 101 -2.06 -18.44 10.37
CA ASN A 101 -2.94 -19.36 11.09
C ASN A 101 -4.38 -18.83 11.23
N GLU A 102 -4.55 -17.53 11.51
CA GLU A 102 -5.88 -16.91 11.57
C GLU A 102 -6.60 -16.98 10.21
N VAL A 103 -5.89 -16.70 9.10
CA VAL A 103 -6.43 -16.83 7.73
C VAL A 103 -6.78 -18.28 7.41
N LYS A 104 -5.89 -19.23 7.71
CA LYS A 104 -6.11 -20.67 7.48
C LYS A 104 -7.32 -21.21 8.26
N GLN A 105 -7.50 -20.76 9.51
CA GLN A 105 -8.67 -21.11 10.31
C GLN A 105 -9.98 -20.56 9.74
N GLU A 106 -9.95 -19.36 9.17
CA GLU A 106 -11.14 -18.69 8.65
C GLU A 106 -11.57 -19.20 7.26
N VAL A 107 -10.61 -19.48 6.38
CA VAL A 107 -10.86 -19.77 4.96
C VAL A 107 -10.50 -21.21 4.59
N GLY A 108 -9.64 -21.88 5.37
CA GLY A 108 -9.11 -23.20 5.06
C GLY A 108 -7.95 -23.20 4.05
N SER A 109 -7.62 -22.06 3.45
CA SER A 109 -6.56 -21.90 2.47
C SER A 109 -5.99 -20.48 2.48
N PHE A 110 -4.95 -20.23 1.66
CA PHE A 110 -4.39 -18.90 1.41
C PHE A 110 -4.85 -18.29 0.09
N ASP A 111 -5.79 -18.92 -0.61
CA ASP A 111 -6.49 -18.33 -1.74
C ASP A 111 -7.57 -17.36 -1.22
N LEU A 112 -7.32 -16.08 -1.43
CA LEU A 112 -8.20 -15.00 -1.01
C LEU A 112 -8.97 -14.38 -2.21
N SER A 113 -9.09 -15.09 -3.31
CA SER A 113 -9.74 -14.62 -4.54
C SER A 113 -11.21 -14.22 -4.34
N PHE A 114 -11.90 -14.81 -3.37
CA PHE A 114 -13.26 -14.44 -2.99
C PHE A 114 -13.41 -12.95 -2.61
N LEU A 115 -12.31 -12.29 -2.22
CA LEU A 115 -12.33 -10.85 -1.91
C LEU A 115 -12.66 -9.98 -3.14
N MET A 116 -12.43 -10.49 -4.36
CA MET A 116 -12.80 -9.79 -5.60
C MET A 116 -14.31 -9.67 -5.79
N GLU A 117 -15.07 -10.62 -5.24
CA GLU A 117 -16.53 -10.65 -5.35
C GLU A 117 -17.22 -9.82 -4.26
N MET A 118 -16.46 -9.36 -3.28
CA MET A 118 -17.00 -8.55 -2.18
C MET A 118 -17.04 -7.05 -2.54
N PRO A 119 -18.02 -6.30 -2.03
CA PRO A 119 -17.93 -4.85 -2.00
C PRO A 119 -16.62 -4.40 -1.32
N LEU A 120 -15.92 -3.44 -1.91
CA LEU A 120 -14.58 -2.99 -1.48
C LEU A 120 -14.50 -2.72 0.04
N ASP A 121 -15.52 -2.06 0.61
CA ASP A 121 -15.57 -1.75 2.05
C ASP A 121 -15.66 -3.03 2.92
N GLN A 122 -16.32 -4.08 2.41
CA GLN A 122 -16.42 -5.37 3.10
C GLN A 122 -15.08 -6.14 3.01
N ALA A 123 -14.46 -6.16 1.83
CA ALA A 123 -13.15 -6.78 1.65
C ALA A 123 -12.08 -6.13 2.56
N LYS A 124 -12.08 -4.79 2.68
CA LYS A 124 -11.22 -4.08 3.63
C LYS A 124 -11.48 -4.47 5.08
N LYS A 125 -12.76 -4.53 5.48
CA LYS A 125 -13.13 -4.94 6.85
C LYS A 125 -12.70 -6.37 7.15
N TRP A 126 -12.87 -7.26 6.18
CA TRP A 126 -12.46 -8.65 6.33
C TRP A 126 -10.95 -8.77 6.56
N LEU A 127 -10.14 -8.07 5.77
CA LEU A 127 -8.69 -8.05 5.93
C LEU A 127 -8.25 -7.40 7.25
N THR A 128 -8.88 -6.30 7.64
CA THR A 128 -8.47 -5.55 8.85
C THR A 128 -8.89 -6.19 10.16
N LYS A 129 -9.65 -7.30 10.16
CA LYS A 129 -9.95 -8.07 11.37
C LYS A 129 -8.72 -8.81 11.90
N PHE A 130 -7.76 -9.14 11.04
CA PHE A 130 -6.55 -9.85 11.43
C PHE A 130 -5.55 -8.95 12.15
N ASN A 131 -5.00 -9.43 13.24
CA ASN A 131 -4.06 -8.64 14.04
C ASN A 131 -2.76 -8.35 13.25
N GLY A 132 -2.45 -7.08 13.07
CA GLY A 132 -1.29 -6.63 12.29
C GLY A 132 -1.60 -6.27 10.83
N VAL A 133 -2.87 -6.44 10.41
CA VAL A 133 -3.36 -5.98 9.10
C VAL A 133 -4.14 -4.68 9.30
N GLY A 134 -3.48 -3.56 9.10
CA GLY A 134 -4.10 -2.23 9.14
C GLY A 134 -4.70 -1.81 7.79
N PRO A 135 -5.34 -0.61 7.73
CA PRO A 135 -5.92 -0.08 6.51
C PRO A 135 -4.95 -0.04 5.33
N LYS A 136 -3.68 0.31 5.57
CA LYS A 136 -2.64 0.32 4.53
C LYS A 136 -2.39 -1.07 3.97
N THR A 137 -2.20 -2.07 4.84
CA THR A 137 -1.94 -3.46 4.43
C THR A 137 -3.11 -4.03 3.63
N ALA A 138 -4.34 -3.82 4.12
CA ALA A 138 -5.55 -4.24 3.42
C ALA A 138 -5.65 -3.59 2.02
N ALA A 139 -5.39 -2.29 1.92
CA ALA A 139 -5.41 -1.58 0.64
C ALA A 139 -4.31 -2.07 -0.32
N ILE A 140 -3.11 -2.41 0.19
CA ILE A 140 -2.04 -3.00 -0.63
C ILE A 140 -2.49 -4.34 -1.21
N ILE A 141 -2.98 -5.26 -0.38
CA ILE A 141 -3.44 -6.58 -0.84
C ILE A 141 -4.49 -6.42 -1.94
N LEU A 142 -5.52 -5.61 -1.70
CA LEU A 142 -6.62 -5.42 -2.65
C LEU A 142 -6.16 -4.77 -3.95
N CYS A 143 -5.29 -3.78 -3.87
CA CYS A 143 -4.80 -3.04 -5.03
C CYS A 143 -3.76 -3.84 -5.83
N PHE A 144 -2.77 -4.45 -5.16
CA PHE A 144 -1.64 -5.08 -5.84
C PHE A 144 -1.90 -6.52 -6.26
N SER A 145 -2.72 -7.29 -5.53
CA SER A 145 -3.03 -8.66 -5.93
C SER A 145 -4.25 -8.75 -6.86
N PHE A 146 -5.20 -7.82 -6.74
CA PHE A 146 -6.48 -7.93 -7.44
C PHE A 146 -6.81 -6.73 -8.35
N GLY A 147 -6.01 -5.67 -8.36
CA GLY A 147 -6.33 -4.45 -9.10
C GLY A 147 -7.55 -3.69 -8.59
N LEU A 148 -8.05 -4.03 -7.40
CA LEU A 148 -9.20 -3.37 -6.82
C LEU A 148 -8.88 -1.91 -6.44
N PRO A 149 -9.87 -0.99 -6.51
CA PRO A 149 -9.64 0.45 -6.32
C PRO A 149 -9.47 0.84 -4.85
N ALA A 150 -8.65 0.09 -4.12
CA ALA A 150 -8.21 0.42 -2.77
C ALA A 150 -6.95 1.28 -2.85
N MET A 151 -6.96 2.48 -2.27
CA MET A 151 -5.82 3.40 -2.30
C MET A 151 -4.88 3.15 -1.12
N PRO A 152 -3.72 2.50 -1.29
CA PRO A 152 -2.75 2.41 -0.20
C PRO A 152 -2.11 3.79 0.03
N VAL A 153 -1.97 4.19 1.30
CA VAL A 153 -1.35 5.47 1.65
C VAL A 153 -0.17 5.21 2.58
N ASP A 154 1.02 5.41 2.04
CA ASP A 154 2.26 5.40 2.82
C ASP A 154 2.68 6.82 3.24
N THR A 155 3.83 6.94 3.88
CA THR A 155 4.36 8.24 4.31
C THR A 155 4.70 9.18 3.15
N HIS A 156 5.08 8.63 1.98
CA HIS A 156 5.35 9.43 0.78
C HIS A 156 4.05 9.98 0.20
N ILE A 157 3.08 9.12 -0.02
CA ILE A 157 1.75 9.50 -0.55
C ILE A 157 1.06 10.47 0.40
N PHE A 158 1.07 10.19 1.70
CA PHE A 158 0.46 11.06 2.70
C PHE A 158 1.06 12.48 2.66
N ARG A 159 2.39 12.58 2.61
CA ARG A 159 3.09 13.87 2.49
C ARG A 159 2.73 14.62 1.21
N VAL A 160 2.81 13.93 0.07
CA VAL A 160 2.48 14.52 -1.24
C VAL A 160 1.03 14.98 -1.27
N ALA A 161 0.11 14.13 -0.83
CA ALA A 161 -1.32 14.45 -0.78
C ALA A 161 -1.64 15.67 0.11
N LYS A 162 -0.93 15.83 1.24
CA LYS A 162 -1.02 17.02 2.10
C LYS A 162 -0.53 18.27 1.38
N ARG A 163 0.65 18.21 0.77
CA ARG A 163 1.27 19.34 0.06
C ARG A 163 0.42 19.78 -1.14
N LEU A 164 -0.14 18.83 -1.87
CA LEU A 164 -1.07 19.08 -2.97
C LEU A 164 -2.49 19.47 -2.52
N LYS A 165 -2.78 19.50 -1.21
CA LYS A 165 -4.13 19.72 -0.66
C LYS A 165 -5.20 18.79 -1.25
N LEU A 166 -4.82 17.57 -1.63
CA LEU A 166 -5.76 16.51 -2.01
C LEU A 166 -6.56 16.03 -0.79
N ILE A 167 -5.94 16.08 0.38
CA ILE A 167 -6.58 15.81 1.67
C ILE A 167 -6.53 17.04 2.58
N GLY A 168 -7.45 17.10 3.54
CA GLY A 168 -7.53 18.22 4.49
C GLY A 168 -6.36 18.23 5.48
N PRO A 169 -6.05 19.39 6.09
CA PRO A 169 -4.91 19.54 7.00
C PRO A 169 -5.04 18.70 8.28
N LYS A 170 -6.26 18.44 8.75
CA LYS A 170 -6.54 17.68 9.98
C LYS A 170 -6.67 16.16 9.74
N ILE A 171 -6.54 15.69 8.50
CA ILE A 171 -6.62 14.25 8.17
C ILE A 171 -5.32 13.58 8.59
N ASN A 172 -5.41 12.48 9.35
CA ASN A 172 -4.29 11.59 9.69
C ASN A 172 -4.06 10.54 8.59
N ALA A 173 -3.00 9.75 8.72
CA ALA A 173 -2.63 8.74 7.71
C ALA A 173 -3.72 7.68 7.55
N ASP A 174 -4.32 7.20 8.63
CA ASP A 174 -5.34 6.14 8.59
C ASP A 174 -6.61 6.58 7.85
N LYS A 175 -7.00 7.85 8.01
CA LYS A 175 -8.16 8.42 7.31
C LYS A 175 -7.84 8.89 5.89
N ALA A 176 -6.57 8.97 5.52
CA ALA A 176 -6.17 9.45 4.20
C ALA A 176 -6.60 8.49 3.08
N HIS A 177 -6.65 7.19 3.34
CA HIS A 177 -7.15 6.18 2.40
C HIS A 177 -8.58 6.51 1.95
N GLU A 178 -9.50 6.70 2.89
CA GLU A 178 -10.89 7.04 2.63
C GLU A 178 -11.09 8.40 1.93
N ARG A 179 -10.10 9.28 2.04
CA ARG A 179 -10.17 10.63 1.46
C ARG A 179 -9.57 10.70 0.06
N LEU A 180 -8.62 9.85 -0.26
CA LEU A 180 -7.98 9.81 -1.56
C LEU A 180 -8.74 8.93 -2.57
N GLU A 181 -9.30 7.81 -2.14
CA GLU A 181 -10.03 6.91 -3.04
C GLU A 181 -11.12 7.62 -3.88
N PRO A 182 -12.04 8.40 -3.31
CA PRO A 182 -13.14 8.96 -4.08
C PRO A 182 -12.77 10.19 -4.93
N ILE A 183 -11.50 10.63 -4.93
CA ILE A 183 -11.04 11.75 -5.78
C ILE A 183 -10.41 11.28 -7.09
N VAL A 184 -10.26 9.96 -7.26
CA VAL A 184 -9.64 9.32 -8.42
C VAL A 184 -10.64 8.34 -9.03
N PRO A 185 -10.76 8.24 -10.34
CA PRO A 185 -11.52 7.16 -10.98
C PRO A 185 -11.05 5.79 -10.50
N PRO A 186 -11.95 4.82 -10.25
CA PRO A 186 -11.58 3.50 -9.73
C PRO A 186 -10.48 2.81 -10.54
N GLU A 187 -10.54 2.91 -11.85
CA GLU A 187 -9.58 2.32 -12.80
C GLU A 187 -8.20 2.97 -12.76
N GLU A 188 -8.08 4.20 -12.26
CA GLU A 188 -6.83 4.93 -12.16
C GLU A 188 -6.15 4.81 -10.78
N VAL A 189 -6.79 4.19 -9.79
CA VAL A 189 -6.29 4.17 -8.40
C VAL A 189 -4.88 3.58 -8.31
N PHE A 190 -4.61 2.47 -8.97
CA PHE A 190 -3.28 1.86 -8.98
C PHE A 190 -2.23 2.80 -9.58
N GLN A 191 -2.50 3.35 -10.75
CA GLN A 191 -1.58 4.28 -11.42
C GLN A 191 -1.33 5.53 -10.58
N PHE A 192 -2.38 6.12 -10.04
CA PHE A 192 -2.27 7.30 -9.21
C PHE A 192 -1.45 7.03 -7.94
N HIS A 193 -1.64 5.86 -7.30
CA HIS A 193 -0.79 5.40 -6.21
C HIS A 193 0.68 5.36 -6.64
N MET A 194 0.98 4.71 -7.76
CA MET A 194 2.35 4.56 -8.26
C MET A 194 2.98 5.91 -8.61
N TYR A 195 2.23 6.82 -9.20
CA TYR A 195 2.70 8.18 -9.50
C TYR A 195 3.04 8.95 -8.23
N LEU A 196 2.15 8.93 -7.23
CA LEU A 196 2.40 9.67 -5.99
C LEU A 196 3.59 9.12 -5.21
N ILE A 197 3.78 7.80 -5.17
CA ILE A 197 4.92 7.19 -4.47
C ILE A 197 6.24 7.51 -5.17
N LYS A 198 6.30 7.39 -6.51
CA LYS A 198 7.48 7.76 -7.32
C LYS A 198 7.79 9.25 -7.13
N HIS A 199 6.80 10.12 -7.31
CA HIS A 199 6.97 11.56 -7.12
C HIS A 199 7.44 11.92 -5.71
N GLY A 200 6.90 11.26 -4.69
CA GLY A 200 7.29 11.45 -3.30
C GLY A 200 8.73 11.01 -2.99
N ARG A 201 9.22 9.98 -3.68
CA ARG A 201 10.60 9.51 -3.56
C ARG A 201 11.57 10.38 -4.36
N ASP A 202 11.24 10.66 -5.60
CA ASP A 202 12.15 11.29 -6.56
C ASP A 202 12.22 12.82 -6.42
N THR A 203 11.09 13.47 -6.24
CA THR A 203 10.99 14.94 -6.35
C THR A 203 10.53 15.59 -5.06
N CYS A 204 9.39 15.13 -4.52
CA CYS A 204 8.75 15.75 -3.37
C CYS A 204 9.22 15.12 -2.05
N SER A 205 10.54 15.10 -1.79
CA SER A 205 11.15 14.51 -0.59
C SER A 205 10.70 15.22 0.69
N ALA A 206 10.96 14.60 1.87
CA ALA A 206 10.49 15.11 3.15
C ALA A 206 11.19 16.40 3.55
N ARG A 207 12.52 16.43 3.48
CA ARG A 207 13.35 17.55 3.98
C ARG A 207 13.72 18.57 2.92
N PHE A 208 14.11 18.13 1.75
CA PHE A 208 14.60 19.01 0.67
C PHE A 208 13.90 18.66 -0.64
N PRO A 209 12.61 19.07 -0.81
CA PRO A 209 11.89 18.80 -2.05
C PRO A 209 12.49 19.63 -3.20
N ARG A 210 12.65 18.97 -4.35
CA ARG A 210 13.17 19.62 -5.57
C ARG A 210 12.05 20.37 -6.30
N CYS A 211 11.54 21.45 -5.67
CA CYS A 211 10.40 22.20 -6.21
C CYS A 211 10.69 22.81 -7.58
N ASN A 212 11.91 23.30 -7.82
CA ASN A 212 12.30 23.92 -9.09
C ASN A 212 12.32 22.95 -10.28
N GLU A 213 12.43 21.63 -10.00
CA GLU A 213 12.39 20.56 -11.01
C GLU A 213 11.00 19.87 -11.07
N CYS A 214 10.04 20.38 -10.29
CA CYS A 214 8.77 19.73 -10.07
C CYS A 214 7.76 20.10 -11.17
N ASN A 215 7.32 19.12 -11.95
CA ASN A 215 6.28 19.29 -12.97
C ASN A 215 4.88 19.61 -12.41
N LEU A 216 4.71 19.55 -11.08
CA LEU A 216 3.47 19.95 -10.41
C LEU A 216 3.50 21.39 -9.88
N GLY A 217 4.52 22.20 -10.20
CA GLY A 217 4.71 23.53 -9.64
C GLY A 217 3.46 24.41 -9.74
N GLU A 218 2.84 24.49 -10.91
CA GLU A 218 1.63 25.28 -11.16
C GLU A 218 0.37 24.76 -10.45
N ILE A 219 0.35 23.48 -10.12
CA ILE A 219 -0.79 22.81 -9.47
C ILE A 219 -0.63 22.81 -7.95
N CYS A 220 0.62 22.88 -7.46
CA CYS A 220 0.96 22.66 -6.07
C CYS A 220 0.78 23.90 -5.19
N PRO A 221 -0.21 23.92 -4.25
CA PRO A 221 -0.37 25.06 -3.34
C PRO A 221 0.78 25.27 -2.35
N SER A 222 1.66 24.26 -2.21
CA SER A 222 2.84 24.31 -1.32
C SER A 222 4.14 24.55 -2.06
N PHE A 223 4.09 24.87 -3.35
CA PHE A 223 5.30 25.14 -4.15
C PHE A 223 6.14 26.23 -3.51
N GLY A 224 7.43 25.95 -3.30
CA GLY A 224 8.39 26.87 -2.70
C GLY A 224 8.17 27.25 -1.23
N LYS A 225 7.22 26.57 -0.54
CA LYS A 225 6.83 26.87 0.86
C LYS A 225 7.17 25.75 1.85
N VAL A 226 7.86 24.69 1.43
CA VAL A 226 8.12 23.48 2.21
C VAL A 226 9.59 23.08 2.21
#